data_d31793442d2d18732682b9d8cce38e33
#
_entry.id   d31793442d2d18732682b9d8cce38e33
#
_cell.length_a   1.000
_cell.length_b   1.000
_cell.length_c   1.000
_cell.angle_alpha   90.00
_cell.angle_beta   90.00
_cell.angle_gamma   90.00
#
_symmetry.space_group_name_H-M   'P 1'
#
loop_
_entity.id
_entity.type
_entity.pdbx_description
1 polymer ?
#
loop_
_entity_poly.entity_id
_entity_poly.type
_entity_poly.pdbx_seq_one_letter_code
_entity_poly.pdbx_strand_id
1 'polypeptide(L)'
;MEAKTVGVFVLGAAAGVALTALMLRKGNQQPAEKHVKRSSPDPADPEYLALKQELLVRVYQYFGEEKMATITNAYVVVLGVGGVGSNVVNMLVRSGVRRLRIVDFDRVSLSSLSRHAYATLEDVGTSKVQCMKKYISKILMD
;
A
#
# COMPACT_ATOMS: atom_id res chain seq x y z
N MET A 1 -17.24 -11.96 -28.24
CA MET A 1 -16.79 -12.07 -26.82
C MET A 1 -16.56 -13.56 -26.57
N GLU A 2 -15.33 -14.02 -26.80
CA GLU A 2 -14.95 -15.41 -26.58
C GLU A 2 -14.27 -15.57 -25.24
N ALA A 3 -14.88 -16.35 -24.37
CA ALA A 3 -14.30 -16.74 -23.08
C ALA A 3 -13.22 -17.79 -23.33
N LYS A 4 -11.95 -17.45 -23.12
CA LYS A 4 -10.86 -18.43 -23.15
C LYS A 4 -10.85 -19.23 -21.85
N THR A 5 -11.33 -20.44 -21.95
CA THR A 5 -11.25 -21.45 -20.88
C THR A 5 -9.79 -21.84 -20.68
N VAL A 6 -9.24 -21.58 -19.51
CA VAL A 6 -7.90 -22.06 -19.12
C VAL A 6 -8.08 -23.45 -18.51
N GLY A 7 -7.79 -24.48 -19.26
CA GLY A 7 -7.75 -25.86 -18.78
C GLY A 7 -6.43 -26.12 -18.05
N VAL A 8 -6.50 -26.49 -16.77
CA VAL A 8 -5.35 -26.97 -16.02
C VAL A 8 -5.23 -28.48 -16.22
N PHE A 9 -4.23 -28.93 -16.97
CA PHE A 9 -3.88 -30.36 -17.08
C PHE A 9 -2.68 -30.64 -16.18
N VAL A 10 -2.88 -31.47 -15.17
CA VAL A 10 -1.80 -32.03 -14.36
C VAL A 10 -1.37 -33.34 -15.01
N LEU A 11 -0.20 -33.35 -15.65
CA LEU A 11 0.44 -34.55 -16.18
C LEU A 11 1.89 -34.64 -15.67
N GLY A 12 2.18 -35.75 -14.99
CA GLY A 12 3.48 -36.35 -14.68
C GLY A 12 4.68 -35.44 -14.34
N ALA A 13 5.30 -35.70 -13.21
CA ALA A 13 6.14 -34.82 -12.41
C ALA A 13 7.45 -34.22 -13.00
N ALA A 14 7.86 -34.51 -14.22
CA ALA A 14 9.10 -33.96 -14.78
C ALA A 14 8.92 -33.11 -16.04
N ALA A 15 8.03 -33.49 -16.95
CA ALA A 15 7.75 -32.74 -18.17
C ALA A 15 6.76 -31.58 -17.95
N GLY A 16 5.88 -31.70 -16.96
CA GLY A 16 4.85 -30.70 -16.64
C GLY A 16 5.42 -29.39 -16.08
N VAL A 17 6.48 -29.46 -15.28
CA VAL A 17 7.08 -28.28 -14.65
C VAL A 17 7.76 -27.37 -15.68
N ALA A 18 8.43 -27.94 -16.67
CA ALA A 18 9.08 -27.14 -17.72
C ALA A 18 8.06 -26.48 -18.65
N LEU A 19 6.95 -27.15 -18.96
CA LEU A 19 5.88 -26.60 -19.81
C LEU A 19 5.08 -25.51 -19.10
N THR A 20 4.79 -25.71 -17.79
CA THR A 20 4.11 -24.70 -16.97
C THR A 20 4.96 -23.45 -16.79
N ALA A 21 6.26 -23.60 -16.56
CA ALA A 21 7.21 -22.48 -16.47
C ALA A 21 7.33 -21.70 -17.79
N LEU A 22 7.26 -22.38 -18.94
CA LEU A 22 7.28 -21.75 -20.27
C LEU A 22 5.99 -21.00 -20.57
N MET A 23 4.82 -21.52 -20.16
CA MET A 23 3.52 -20.86 -20.33
C MET A 23 3.38 -19.66 -19.41
N LEU A 24 3.86 -19.73 -18.17
CA LEU A 24 3.87 -18.60 -17.22
C LEU A 24 4.82 -17.49 -17.67
N ARG A 25 5.92 -17.83 -18.39
CA ARG A 25 6.87 -16.84 -18.88
C ARG A 25 6.34 -16.04 -20.08
N LYS A 26 5.39 -16.57 -20.85
CA LYS A 26 4.77 -15.87 -22.00
C LYS A 26 3.56 -15.02 -21.62
N GLY A 27 2.99 -15.22 -20.42
CA GLY A 27 1.73 -14.57 -20.01
C GLY A 27 1.87 -13.29 -19.22
N ASN A 28 3.06 -12.91 -18.75
CA ASN A 28 3.20 -11.80 -17.79
C ASN A 28 4.31 -10.81 -18.21
N GLN A 29 4.24 -10.31 -19.44
CA GLN A 29 4.84 -9.02 -19.74
C GLN A 29 3.79 -7.94 -19.47
N GLN A 30 3.51 -7.68 -18.19
CA GLN A 30 3.04 -6.36 -17.82
C GLN A 30 4.14 -5.37 -18.22
N PRO A 31 3.80 -4.28 -18.90
CA PRO A 31 4.78 -3.24 -19.19
C PRO A 31 5.40 -2.86 -17.85
N ALA A 32 6.74 -2.92 -17.77
CA ALA A 32 7.46 -2.51 -16.57
C ALA A 32 6.98 -1.12 -16.20
N GLU A 33 6.26 -1.01 -15.09
CA GLU A 33 5.94 0.28 -14.51
C GLU A 33 7.28 1.00 -14.33
N LYS A 34 7.46 2.05 -15.11
CA LYS A 34 8.63 2.91 -14.96
C LYS A 34 8.58 3.43 -13.53
N HIS A 35 9.47 2.93 -12.69
CA HIS A 35 9.75 3.53 -11.39
C HIS A 35 10.27 4.95 -11.66
N VAL A 36 9.34 5.87 -11.83
CA VAL A 36 9.67 7.29 -11.84
C VAL A 36 10.11 7.59 -10.41
N LYS A 37 11.39 7.89 -10.20
CA LYS A 37 11.86 8.58 -9.01
C LYS A 37 11.22 9.96 -9.03
N ARG A 38 10.01 10.07 -8.50
CA ARG A 38 9.36 11.36 -8.29
C ARG A 38 10.03 11.99 -7.08
N SER A 39 10.68 13.15 -7.28
CA SER A 39 10.79 14.16 -6.23
C SER A 39 9.39 14.39 -5.68
N SER A 40 9.26 14.73 -4.39
CA SER A 40 7.95 15.04 -3.81
C SER A 40 7.20 15.98 -4.78
N PRO A 41 6.01 15.54 -5.29
CA PRO A 41 5.32 16.33 -6.30
C PRO A 41 4.84 17.64 -5.68
N ASP A 42 4.78 18.70 -6.48
CA ASP A 42 4.18 19.96 -6.07
C ASP A 42 2.71 19.69 -5.70
N PRO A 43 2.26 20.06 -4.49
CA PRO A 43 0.88 19.91 -4.07
C PRO A 43 -0.13 20.62 -4.99
N ALA A 44 0.31 21.59 -5.78
CA ALA A 44 -0.50 22.34 -6.76
C ALA A 44 -0.47 21.71 -8.16
N ASP A 45 0.32 20.68 -8.41
CA ASP A 45 0.39 20.00 -9.71
C ASP A 45 -0.96 19.36 -10.07
N PRO A 46 -1.57 19.74 -11.22
CA PRO A 46 -2.85 19.18 -11.66
C PRO A 46 -2.82 17.64 -11.82
N GLU A 47 -1.70 17.08 -12.30
CA GLU A 47 -1.55 15.63 -12.44
C GLU A 47 -1.54 14.94 -11.06
N TYR A 48 -0.89 15.56 -10.09
CA TYR A 48 -0.87 15.07 -8.72
C TYR A 48 -2.25 15.15 -8.05
N LEU A 49 -2.99 16.23 -8.28
CA LEU A 49 -4.36 16.36 -7.76
C LEU A 49 -5.31 15.34 -8.38
N ALA A 50 -5.20 15.09 -9.69
CA ALA A 50 -5.99 14.07 -10.38
C ALA A 50 -5.69 12.66 -9.83
N LEU A 51 -4.42 12.34 -9.61
CA LEU A 51 -4.01 11.07 -9.01
C LEU A 51 -4.57 10.89 -7.60
N LYS A 52 -4.56 11.94 -6.77
CA LYS A 52 -5.18 11.90 -5.44
C LYS A 52 -6.68 11.66 -5.49
N GLN A 53 -7.37 12.29 -6.42
CA GLN A 53 -8.81 12.08 -6.59
C GLN A 53 -9.10 10.62 -6.99
N GLU A 54 -8.31 10.06 -7.89
CA GLU A 54 -8.46 8.65 -8.30
C GLU A 54 -8.18 7.68 -7.14
N LEU A 55 -7.12 7.91 -6.37
CA LEU A 55 -6.80 7.10 -5.18
C LEU A 55 -7.94 7.07 -4.16
N LEU A 56 -8.65 8.17 -4.00
CA LEU A 56 -9.71 8.33 -3.00
C LEU A 56 -11.12 8.19 -3.59
N VAL A 57 -11.26 7.88 -4.89
CA VAL A 57 -12.56 7.86 -5.58
C VAL A 57 -13.63 7.03 -4.86
N ARG A 58 -13.27 5.87 -4.31
CA ARG A 58 -14.20 5.01 -3.56
C ARG A 58 -14.64 5.63 -2.24
N VAL A 59 -13.73 6.33 -1.58
CA VAL A 59 -14.00 7.03 -0.32
C VAL A 59 -14.92 8.22 -0.59
N TYR A 60 -14.65 8.99 -1.66
CA TYR A 60 -15.51 10.07 -2.13
C TYR A 60 -16.93 9.58 -2.49
N GLN A 61 -17.02 8.47 -3.21
CA GLN A 61 -18.32 7.87 -3.58
C GLN A 61 -19.15 7.47 -2.36
N TYR A 62 -18.50 7.02 -1.28
CA TYR A 62 -19.18 6.60 -0.08
C TYR A 62 -19.58 7.76 0.85
N PHE A 63 -18.68 8.70 1.08
CA PHE A 63 -18.87 9.79 2.05
C PHE A 63 -19.39 11.10 1.46
N GLY A 64 -19.19 11.34 0.18
CA GLY A 64 -19.45 12.62 -0.49
C GLY A 64 -18.39 13.67 -0.20
N GLU A 65 -18.39 14.75 -0.97
CA GLU A 65 -17.35 15.80 -0.94
C GLU A 65 -17.23 16.52 0.41
N GLU A 66 -18.38 16.86 1.02
CA GLU A 66 -18.42 17.59 2.29
C GLU A 66 -17.73 16.81 3.42
N LYS A 67 -18.05 15.53 3.55
CA LYS A 67 -17.44 14.66 4.56
C LYS A 67 -15.98 14.37 4.26
N MET A 68 -15.62 14.27 2.97
CA MET A 68 -14.23 14.11 2.57
C MET A 68 -13.39 15.34 2.94
N ALA A 69 -13.92 16.56 2.81
CA ALA A 69 -13.24 17.77 3.29
C ALA A 69 -12.98 17.69 4.81
N THR A 70 -13.93 17.19 5.58
CA THR A 70 -13.75 16.96 7.03
C THR A 70 -12.67 15.93 7.32
N ILE A 71 -12.65 14.78 6.62
CA ILE A 71 -11.66 13.72 6.78
C ILE A 71 -10.25 14.21 6.44
N THR A 72 -10.08 14.89 5.31
CA THR A 72 -8.77 15.38 4.85
C THR A 72 -8.21 16.48 5.75
N ASN A 73 -9.07 17.27 6.40
CA ASN A 73 -8.66 18.32 7.33
C ASN A 73 -8.52 17.84 8.78
N ALA A 74 -8.94 16.60 9.08
CA ALA A 74 -8.81 16.05 10.42
C ALA A 74 -7.34 15.96 10.85
N TYR A 75 -7.07 16.24 12.13
CA TYR A 75 -5.79 15.98 12.77
C TYR A 75 -5.95 14.80 13.72
N VAL A 76 -5.26 13.70 13.44
CA VAL A 76 -5.39 12.46 14.20
C VAL A 76 -4.09 12.15 14.92
N VAL A 77 -4.17 11.78 16.19
CA VAL A 77 -3.03 11.31 16.99
C VAL A 77 -3.24 9.83 17.30
N VAL A 78 -2.27 9.00 16.94
CA VAL A 78 -2.27 7.56 17.23
C VAL A 78 -1.17 7.25 18.24
N LEU A 79 -1.58 6.75 19.40
CA LEU A 79 -0.70 6.31 20.46
C LEU A 79 -0.53 4.81 20.42
N GLY A 80 0.69 4.35 20.14
CA GLY A 80 1.03 2.95 19.95
C GLY A 80 0.77 2.48 18.51
N VAL A 81 1.82 2.05 17.81
CA VAL A 81 1.75 1.49 16.45
C VAL A 81 2.23 0.03 16.41
N GLY A 82 1.76 -0.77 17.36
CA GLY A 82 1.87 -2.22 17.33
C GLY A 82 0.91 -2.86 16.34
N GLY A 83 0.40 -4.06 16.64
CA GLY A 83 -0.49 -4.79 15.75
C GLY A 83 -1.75 -4.03 15.36
N VAL A 84 -2.47 -3.46 16.34
CA VAL A 84 -3.71 -2.70 16.08
C VAL A 84 -3.38 -1.33 15.53
N GLY A 85 -2.53 -0.55 16.19
CA GLY A 85 -2.27 0.84 15.82
C GLY A 85 -1.64 1.00 14.43
N SER A 86 -0.76 0.10 14.01
CA SER A 86 -0.19 0.14 12.66
C SER A 86 -1.25 -0.08 11.57
N ASN A 87 -2.21 -0.97 11.83
CA ASN A 87 -3.34 -1.19 10.91
C ASN A 87 -4.32 0.00 10.90
N VAL A 88 -4.60 0.60 12.07
CA VAL A 88 -5.40 1.83 12.16
C VAL A 88 -4.76 2.95 11.34
N VAL A 89 -3.45 3.19 11.50
CA VAL A 89 -2.72 4.19 10.71
C VAL A 89 -2.81 3.90 9.23
N ASN A 90 -2.63 2.64 8.81
CA ASN A 90 -2.77 2.22 7.41
C ASN A 90 -4.14 2.60 6.85
N MET A 91 -5.21 2.30 7.57
CA MET A 91 -6.57 2.60 7.13
C MET A 91 -6.87 4.10 7.12
N LEU A 92 -6.42 4.87 8.12
CA LEU A 92 -6.59 6.33 8.16
C LEU A 92 -5.93 7.01 6.96
N VAL A 93 -4.69 6.64 6.66
CA VAL A 93 -3.94 7.17 5.53
C VAL A 93 -4.67 6.86 4.21
N ARG A 94 -5.10 5.62 4.01
CA ARG A 94 -5.85 5.19 2.82
C ARG A 94 -7.24 5.80 2.71
N SER A 95 -7.80 6.28 3.82
CA SER A 95 -9.06 7.02 3.85
C SER A 95 -8.90 8.53 3.59
N GLY A 96 -7.67 9.02 3.40
CA GLY A 96 -7.41 10.41 3.05
C GLY A 96 -7.09 11.33 4.23
N VAL A 97 -6.85 10.80 5.43
CA VAL A 97 -6.35 11.61 6.57
C VAL A 97 -4.93 12.07 6.26
N ARG A 98 -4.73 13.40 6.22
CA ARG A 98 -3.43 14.00 5.85
C ARG A 98 -2.58 14.40 7.05
N ARG A 99 -3.21 14.81 8.14
CA ARG A 99 -2.51 15.27 9.36
C ARG A 99 -2.54 14.20 10.42
N LEU A 100 -1.46 13.43 10.50
CA LEU A 100 -1.34 12.30 11.40
C LEU A 100 -0.11 12.46 12.30
N ARG A 101 -0.28 12.34 13.61
CA ARG A 101 0.80 12.21 14.57
C ARG A 101 0.85 10.80 15.12
N ILE A 102 1.99 10.17 15.03
CA ILE A 102 2.23 8.81 15.52
C ILE A 102 3.19 8.90 16.71
N VAL A 103 2.84 8.26 17.82
CA VAL A 103 3.66 8.19 19.02
C VAL A 103 3.81 6.74 19.45
N ASP A 104 5.05 6.25 19.45
CA ASP A 104 5.42 4.92 19.93
C ASP A 104 6.90 4.96 20.32
N PHE A 105 7.27 4.39 21.45
CA PHE A 105 8.66 4.33 21.92
C PHE A 105 9.36 3.02 21.59
N ASP A 106 8.63 2.03 21.09
CA ASP A 106 9.14 0.70 20.80
C ASP A 106 9.94 0.65 19.48
N ARG A 107 10.77 -0.39 19.41
CA ARG A 107 11.42 -0.82 18.18
C ARG A 107 10.69 -2.01 17.57
N VAL A 108 10.86 -2.21 16.28
CA VAL A 108 10.41 -3.40 15.58
C VAL A 108 11.21 -4.60 16.07
N SER A 109 10.54 -5.62 16.56
CA SER A 109 11.11 -6.90 16.93
C SER A 109 10.68 -8.00 15.95
N LEU A 110 11.33 -9.15 15.96
CA LEU A 110 10.89 -10.30 15.17
C LEU A 110 9.43 -10.68 15.44
N SER A 111 9.01 -10.62 16.72
CA SER A 111 7.61 -10.89 17.10
C SER A 111 6.63 -9.82 16.60
N SER A 112 7.10 -8.63 16.23
CA SER A 112 6.26 -7.60 15.63
C SER A 112 5.81 -7.98 14.22
N LEU A 113 6.60 -8.73 13.47
CA LEU A 113 6.36 -9.04 12.06
C LEU A 113 5.07 -9.81 11.82
N SER A 114 4.62 -10.59 12.79
CA SER A 114 3.37 -11.36 12.68
C SER A 114 2.10 -10.51 12.69
N ARG A 115 2.17 -9.24 13.12
CA ARG A 115 0.98 -8.39 13.34
C ARG A 115 1.11 -6.93 12.92
N HIS A 116 2.33 -6.43 12.71
CA HIS A 116 2.55 -5.05 12.29
C HIS A 116 2.24 -4.88 10.81
N ALA A 117 1.46 -3.85 10.44
CA ALA A 117 0.95 -3.68 9.07
C ALA A 117 2.03 -3.54 7.99
N TYR A 118 3.23 -3.04 8.35
CA TYR A 118 4.25 -2.69 7.36
C TYR A 118 5.64 -3.28 7.62
N ALA A 119 5.95 -3.66 8.87
CA ALA A 119 7.29 -4.08 9.23
C ALA A 119 7.71 -5.36 8.51
N THR A 120 8.94 -5.35 8.02
CA THR A 120 9.63 -6.47 7.37
C THR A 120 10.86 -6.87 8.17
N LEU A 121 11.53 -7.95 7.76
CA LEU A 121 12.79 -8.38 8.40
C LEU A 121 13.86 -7.28 8.39
N GLU A 122 13.89 -6.46 7.34
CA GLU A 122 14.85 -5.35 7.22
C GLU A 122 14.61 -4.23 8.25
N ASP A 123 13.40 -4.13 8.78
CA ASP A 123 13.02 -3.09 9.73
C ASP A 123 13.28 -3.49 11.18
N VAL A 124 13.68 -4.75 11.45
CA VAL A 124 13.96 -5.24 12.81
C VAL A 124 15.06 -4.39 13.46
N GLY A 125 14.80 -3.91 14.69
CA GLY A 125 15.68 -3.01 15.41
C GLY A 125 15.46 -1.51 15.13
N THR A 126 14.71 -1.13 14.09
CA THR A 126 14.35 0.27 13.83
C THR A 126 13.19 0.72 14.71
N SER A 127 13.01 2.04 14.90
CA SER A 127 11.82 2.57 15.59
C SER A 127 10.55 2.22 14.82
N LYS A 128 9.50 1.77 15.51
CA LYS A 128 8.20 1.51 14.88
C LYS A 128 7.66 2.74 14.17
N VAL A 129 7.85 3.94 14.74
CA VAL A 129 7.43 5.20 14.12
C VAL A 129 8.18 5.46 12.81
N GLN A 130 9.50 5.24 12.80
CA GLN A 130 10.31 5.41 11.58
C GLN A 130 9.92 4.39 10.51
N CYS A 131 9.69 3.14 10.89
CA CYS A 131 9.18 2.11 10.01
C CYS A 131 7.85 2.54 9.37
N MET A 132 6.89 2.98 10.18
CA MET A 132 5.60 3.50 9.70
C MET A 132 5.78 4.66 8.73
N LYS A 133 6.60 5.68 9.08
CA LYS A 133 6.86 6.85 8.24
C LYS A 133 7.41 6.44 6.87
N LYS A 134 8.38 5.54 6.82
CA LYS A 134 9.00 5.01 5.58
C LYS A 134 7.96 4.43 4.62
N TYR A 135 6.95 3.74 5.13
CA TYR A 135 5.93 3.08 4.30
C TYR A 135 4.73 3.97 3.98
N ILE A 136 4.32 4.83 4.92
CA ILE A 136 3.25 5.80 4.69
C ILE A 136 3.60 6.76 3.55
N SER A 137 4.84 7.26 3.52
CA SER A 137 5.31 8.16 2.45
C SER A 137 5.29 7.53 1.04
N LYS A 138 5.19 6.21 0.94
CA LYS A 138 5.01 5.51 -0.34
C LYS A 138 3.54 5.41 -0.77
N ILE A 139 2.61 5.58 0.15
CA ILE A 139 1.16 5.53 -0.13
C ILE A 139 0.64 6.91 -0.46
N LEU A 140 0.97 7.86 0.40
CA LEU A 140 0.70 9.28 0.17
C LEU A 140 2.00 9.91 -0.30
N MET A 141 1.99 10.50 -1.46
CA MET A 141 3.15 11.18 -2.04
C MET A 141 3.35 12.60 -1.46
N ASP A 142 2.90 12.82 -0.21
CA ASP A 142 3.04 14.10 0.52
C ASP A 142 4.26 14.08 1.42
#